data_bb9dc6a143c3723f3caa6bf295a2bc0d
#
_entry.id   bb9dc6a143c3723f3caa6bf295a2bc0d
#
_cell.length_a   1.000
_cell.length_b   1.000
_cell.length_c   1.000
_cell.angle_alpha   90.00
_cell.angle_beta   90.00
_cell.angle_gamma   90.00
#
_symmetry.space_group_name_H-M   'P 1'
#
loop_
_entity.id
_entity.type
_entity.pdbx_description
1 polymer ?
#
loop_
_entity_poly.entity_id
_entity_poly.type
_entity_poly.pdbx_seq_one_letter_code
_entity_poly.pdbx_strand_id
1 'polypeptide(L)'
;MIVRVATFLLALSLLPGCVAFERAPVSKLRCDPALAGRWQPVKDGPLNNTVEIGADCTLRWPDEAGGFHRATLAGFTLGGDRYLVFSPTDADRLLAAEGDLIRSTPKGSVFLARYRIEGDSALLWLPDPQIALEAGTKGEATGRRIEDKFTYVEGDRKAIASLLRKRGDAIFRMTEARGTLALRRLPPDTAP
;
A
#
# COMPACT_ATOMS: atom_id res chain seq x y z
N MET A 1 -33.33 11.10 34.39
CA MET A 1 -32.47 9.95 34.09
C MET A 1 -32.48 9.74 32.56
N ILE A 2 -31.93 10.70 31.83
CA ILE A 2 -31.80 10.67 30.37
C ILE A 2 -30.57 11.52 30.05
N VAL A 3 -29.43 10.96 29.82
CA VAL A 3 -28.29 11.50 29.05
C VAL A 3 -27.22 10.42 29.04
N ARG A 4 -27.08 9.61 28.00
CA ARG A 4 -25.91 8.79 27.69
C ARG A 4 -26.09 7.99 26.39
N VAL A 5 -26.43 8.66 25.27
CA VAL A 5 -26.47 7.99 23.95
C VAL A 5 -25.88 8.85 22.81
N ALA A 6 -25.14 9.89 23.09
CA ALA A 6 -24.68 10.82 22.04
C ALA A 6 -23.18 10.82 21.74
N THR A 7 -22.39 9.81 22.19
CA THR A 7 -20.93 9.88 22.05
C THR A 7 -20.31 8.76 21.21
N PHE A 8 -21.09 7.96 20.50
CA PHE A 8 -20.57 6.81 19.75
C PHE A 8 -20.54 6.94 18.21
N LEU A 9 -20.95 8.10 17.69
CA LEU A 9 -21.08 8.32 16.23
C LEU A 9 -19.95 9.15 15.60
N LEU A 10 -18.90 9.52 16.34
CA LEU A 10 -17.85 10.41 15.82
C LEU A 10 -16.52 9.70 15.55
N ALA A 11 -16.43 8.38 15.69
CA ALA A 11 -15.20 7.63 15.49
C ALA A 11 -15.05 6.96 14.11
N LEU A 12 -16.03 7.11 13.21
CA LEU A 12 -16.06 6.37 11.93
C LEU A 12 -15.51 7.14 10.72
N SER A 13 -14.94 8.33 10.91
CA SER A 13 -14.52 9.21 9.80
C SER A 13 -13.01 9.39 9.63
N LEU A 14 -12.18 8.51 10.17
CA LEU A 14 -10.71 8.61 10.07
C LEU A 14 -10.07 7.39 9.42
N LEU A 15 -10.70 6.76 8.44
CA LEU A 15 -9.95 5.96 7.49
C LEU A 15 -9.22 6.94 6.55
N PRO A 16 -7.89 7.06 6.64
CA PRO A 16 -7.16 7.80 5.61
C PRO A 16 -7.45 7.09 4.30
N GLY A 17 -8.21 7.76 3.42
CA GLY A 17 -8.65 7.17 2.16
C GLY A 17 -7.46 6.62 1.39
N CYS A 18 -7.57 5.43 0.85
CA CYS A 18 -6.55 4.82 0.00
C CYS A 18 -6.33 5.65 -1.26
N VAL A 19 -5.16 5.52 -1.87
CA VAL A 19 -4.85 6.14 -3.17
C VAL A 19 -4.72 5.05 -4.21
N ALA A 20 -5.59 5.07 -5.19
CA ALA A 20 -5.48 4.22 -6.37
C ALA A 20 -4.93 5.03 -7.55
N PHE A 21 -4.06 4.42 -8.34
CA PHE A 21 -3.53 4.98 -9.57
C PHE A 21 -4.15 4.25 -10.76
N GLU A 22 -4.43 4.97 -11.84
CA GLU A 22 -5.04 4.37 -13.05
C GLU A 22 -4.22 3.18 -13.56
N ARG A 23 -2.91 3.25 -13.43
CA ARG A 23 -1.99 2.18 -13.83
C ARG A 23 -0.61 2.34 -13.20
N ALA A 24 0.20 1.30 -13.24
CA ALA A 24 1.62 1.42 -12.91
C ALA A 24 2.34 2.31 -13.94
N PRO A 25 3.33 3.12 -13.49
CA PRO A 25 4.07 4.06 -14.38
C PRO A 25 5.04 3.35 -15.34
N VAL A 26 5.17 2.04 -15.22
CA VAL A 26 6.05 1.21 -16.05
C VAL A 26 5.26 0.11 -16.74
N SER A 27 5.79 -0.41 -17.85
CA SER A 27 5.15 -1.51 -18.61
C SER A 27 5.49 -2.89 -18.06
N LYS A 28 6.62 -3.03 -17.35
CA LYS A 28 7.09 -4.31 -16.80
C LYS A 28 7.31 -4.16 -15.30
N LEU A 29 6.60 -4.96 -14.55
CA LEU A 29 6.83 -5.14 -13.13
C LEU A 29 7.82 -6.29 -12.92
N ARG A 30 8.56 -6.23 -11.81
CA ARG A 30 9.58 -7.23 -11.46
C ARG A 30 9.42 -7.65 -10.01
N CYS A 31 9.80 -8.88 -9.73
CA CYS A 31 10.06 -9.35 -8.39
C CYS A 31 11.36 -8.71 -7.87
N ASP A 32 11.36 -8.22 -6.63
CA ASP A 32 12.59 -7.82 -5.95
C ASP A 32 13.03 -8.96 -5.01
N PRO A 33 14.09 -9.71 -5.35
CA PRO A 33 14.54 -10.83 -4.51
C PRO A 33 15.01 -10.40 -3.13
N ALA A 34 15.30 -9.12 -2.91
CA ALA A 34 15.68 -8.61 -1.60
C ALA A 34 14.49 -8.64 -0.60
N LEU A 35 13.26 -8.77 -1.07
CA LEU A 35 12.07 -8.96 -0.24
C LEU A 35 11.91 -10.40 0.27
N ALA A 36 12.56 -11.40 -0.35
CA ALA A 36 12.41 -12.79 0.05
C ALA A 36 12.78 -13.01 1.51
N GLY A 37 11.96 -13.80 2.22
CA GLY A 37 12.15 -14.11 3.64
C GLY A 37 10.87 -14.00 4.45
N ARG A 38 11.02 -14.19 5.76
CA ARG A 38 9.93 -14.05 6.73
C ARG A 38 10.03 -12.69 7.41
N TRP A 39 8.93 -11.98 7.46
CA TRP A 39 8.86 -10.62 7.98
C TRP A 39 7.79 -10.50 9.05
N GLN A 40 8.13 -9.84 10.15
CA GLN A 40 7.23 -9.55 11.25
C GLN A 40 7.02 -8.04 11.38
N PRO A 41 5.77 -7.55 11.49
CA PRO A 41 5.50 -6.15 11.83
C PRO A 41 6.16 -5.78 13.16
N VAL A 42 6.76 -4.58 13.22
CA VAL A 42 7.43 -4.06 14.42
C VAL A 42 6.45 -3.42 15.39
N LYS A 43 5.30 -2.97 14.91
CA LYS A 43 4.22 -2.38 15.70
C LYS A 43 2.88 -2.96 15.29
N ASP A 44 1.91 -2.91 16.20
CA ASP A 44 0.52 -3.22 15.88
C ASP A 44 0.03 -2.33 14.73
N GLY A 45 -0.51 -2.94 13.72
CA GLY A 45 -0.98 -2.29 12.51
C GLY A 45 -1.89 -3.21 11.71
N PRO A 46 -2.28 -2.84 10.51
CA PRO A 46 -3.16 -3.66 9.67
C PRO A 46 -2.57 -5.03 9.30
N LEU A 47 -1.26 -5.21 9.47
CA LEU A 47 -0.57 -6.49 9.34
C LEU A 47 -0.06 -6.92 10.72
N ASN A 48 -0.86 -7.65 11.47
CA ASN A 48 -0.47 -8.14 12.79
C ASN A 48 0.29 -9.48 12.75
N ASN A 49 0.30 -10.14 11.59
CA ASN A 49 0.85 -11.48 11.44
C ASN A 49 2.20 -11.46 10.70
N THR A 50 3.02 -12.47 10.99
CA THR A 50 4.21 -12.72 10.17
C THR A 50 3.80 -13.01 8.73
N VAL A 51 4.47 -12.35 7.80
CA VAL A 51 4.30 -12.60 6.37
C VAL A 51 5.52 -13.31 5.82
N GLU A 52 5.32 -14.19 4.88
CA GLU A 52 6.37 -14.92 4.18
C GLU A 52 6.40 -14.49 2.72
N ILE A 53 7.59 -14.16 2.23
CA ILE A 53 7.80 -13.79 0.82
C ILE A 53 8.78 -14.81 0.23
N GLY A 54 8.30 -15.61 -0.72
CA GLY A 54 9.11 -16.57 -1.44
C GLY A 54 10.12 -15.89 -2.40
N ALA A 55 11.11 -16.66 -2.85
CA ALA A 55 12.08 -16.17 -3.86
C ALA A 55 11.41 -15.83 -5.20
N ASP A 56 10.24 -16.38 -5.46
CA ASP A 56 9.37 -16.07 -6.60
C ASP A 56 8.45 -14.86 -6.36
N CYS A 57 8.64 -14.16 -5.23
CA CYS A 57 7.79 -13.07 -4.76
C CYS A 57 6.33 -13.46 -4.46
N THR A 58 6.05 -14.73 -4.23
CA THR A 58 4.77 -15.12 -3.65
C THR A 58 4.72 -14.67 -2.19
N LEU A 59 3.83 -13.75 -1.88
CA LEU A 59 3.50 -13.30 -0.52
C LEU A 59 2.47 -14.26 0.09
N ARG A 60 2.71 -14.71 1.31
CA ARG A 60 1.78 -15.53 2.10
C ARG A 60 1.59 -14.91 3.47
N TRP A 61 0.35 -14.88 3.94
CA TRP A 61 0.02 -14.48 5.32
C TRP A 61 -1.15 -15.29 5.83
N PRO A 62 -1.23 -15.55 7.15
CA PRO A 62 -2.31 -16.35 7.75
C PRO A 62 -3.68 -15.71 7.51
N ASP A 63 -4.69 -16.53 7.29
CA ASP A 63 -6.10 -16.14 7.36
C ASP A 63 -6.73 -16.53 8.72
N GLU A 64 -7.91 -16.00 8.99
CA GLU A 64 -8.63 -16.26 10.24
C GLU A 64 -9.10 -17.71 10.39
N ALA A 65 -9.23 -18.43 9.28
CA ALA A 65 -9.66 -19.83 9.27
C ALA A 65 -8.50 -20.83 9.45
N GLY A 66 -7.27 -20.33 9.65
CA GLY A 66 -6.05 -21.15 9.80
C GLY A 66 -5.43 -21.58 8.48
N GLY A 67 -5.88 -21.02 7.36
CA GLY A 67 -5.27 -21.14 6.05
C GLY A 67 -4.27 -20.02 5.76
N PHE A 68 -4.03 -19.79 4.47
CA PHE A 68 -3.14 -18.72 4.00
C PHE A 68 -3.75 -17.97 2.83
N HIS A 69 -3.75 -16.67 2.94
CA HIS A 69 -3.88 -15.79 1.77
C HIS A 69 -2.60 -15.81 0.94
N ARG A 70 -2.73 -15.57 -0.35
CA ARG A 70 -1.60 -15.47 -1.27
C ARG A 70 -1.78 -14.27 -2.20
N ALA A 71 -0.67 -13.58 -2.48
CA ALA A 71 -0.57 -12.56 -3.51
C ALA A 71 0.81 -12.66 -4.18
N THR A 72 0.94 -12.13 -5.38
CA THR A 72 2.24 -12.00 -6.03
C THR A 72 2.71 -10.57 -5.89
N LEU A 73 3.83 -10.39 -5.19
CA LEU A 73 4.47 -9.08 -5.10
C LEU A 73 5.18 -8.77 -6.41
N ALA A 74 4.79 -7.66 -6.99
CA ALA A 74 5.46 -7.12 -8.15
C ALA A 74 5.75 -5.64 -7.89
N GLY A 75 6.84 -5.15 -8.46
CA GLY A 75 7.26 -3.78 -8.20
C GLY A 75 8.04 -3.18 -9.35
N PHE A 76 8.51 -1.97 -9.13
CA PHE A 76 9.38 -1.25 -10.07
C PHE A 76 10.31 -0.31 -9.32
N THR A 77 11.35 0.13 -10.01
CA THR A 77 12.23 1.21 -9.55
C THR A 77 12.04 2.44 -10.43
N LEU A 78 11.92 3.59 -9.82
CA LEU A 78 11.78 4.87 -10.50
C LEU A 78 12.59 5.95 -9.78
N GLY A 79 13.59 6.53 -10.46
CA GLY A 79 14.45 7.55 -9.86
C GLY A 79 15.30 7.07 -8.68
N GLY A 80 15.56 5.76 -8.58
CA GLY A 80 16.25 5.15 -7.43
C GLY A 80 15.31 4.64 -6.34
N ASP A 81 14.06 5.04 -6.34
CA ASP A 81 13.05 4.60 -5.38
C ASP A 81 12.38 3.30 -5.80
N ARG A 82 12.05 2.46 -4.82
CA ARG A 82 11.40 1.17 -5.03
C ARG A 82 9.93 1.24 -4.65
N TYR A 83 9.09 0.64 -5.48
CA TYR A 83 7.64 0.62 -5.30
C TYR A 83 7.10 -0.80 -5.45
N LEU A 84 6.19 -1.19 -4.56
CA LEU A 84 5.31 -2.34 -4.73
C LEU A 84 4.04 -1.91 -5.44
N VAL A 85 3.49 -2.82 -6.20
CA VAL A 85 2.24 -2.63 -6.96
C VAL A 85 1.27 -3.73 -6.53
N PHE A 86 0.10 -3.33 -6.07
CA PHE A 86 -0.97 -4.24 -5.69
C PHE A 86 -2.15 -4.06 -6.63
N SER A 87 -2.75 -5.16 -7.04
CA SER A 87 -4.06 -5.11 -7.68
C SER A 87 -5.13 -4.70 -6.66
N PRO A 88 -6.31 -4.21 -7.08
CA PRO A 88 -7.42 -3.97 -6.16
C PRO A 88 -7.77 -5.21 -5.33
N THR A 89 -7.72 -6.39 -5.91
CA THR A 89 -7.98 -7.66 -5.22
C THR A 89 -6.96 -7.96 -4.13
N ASP A 90 -5.67 -7.74 -4.40
CA ASP A 90 -4.62 -7.99 -3.41
C ASP A 90 -4.63 -6.94 -2.30
N ALA A 91 -4.85 -5.67 -2.65
CA ALA A 91 -4.99 -4.59 -1.70
C ALA A 91 -6.21 -4.80 -0.77
N ASP A 92 -7.34 -5.22 -1.34
CA ASP A 92 -8.56 -5.51 -0.60
C ASP A 92 -8.35 -6.63 0.44
N ARG A 93 -7.68 -7.71 0.04
CA ARG A 93 -7.34 -8.82 0.95
C ARG A 93 -6.34 -8.41 2.03
N LEU A 94 -5.30 -7.66 1.67
CA LEU A 94 -4.28 -7.19 2.61
C LEU A 94 -4.83 -6.23 3.66
N LEU A 95 -5.82 -5.42 3.30
CA LEU A 95 -6.42 -4.40 4.16
C LEU A 95 -7.74 -4.86 4.80
N ALA A 96 -8.17 -6.11 4.54
CA ALA A 96 -9.45 -6.65 4.97
C ALA A 96 -10.63 -5.71 4.65
N ALA A 97 -10.64 -5.17 3.43
CA ALA A 97 -11.58 -4.13 3.00
C ALA A 97 -12.93 -4.69 2.47
N GLU A 98 -13.21 -5.97 2.69
CA GLU A 98 -14.48 -6.67 2.41
C GLU A 98 -15.01 -6.46 0.97
N GLY A 99 -14.11 -6.33 0.00
CA GLY A 99 -14.43 -6.11 -1.41
C GLY A 99 -14.70 -4.65 -1.80
N ASP A 100 -14.60 -3.71 -0.88
CA ASP A 100 -14.84 -2.29 -1.14
C ASP A 100 -13.86 -1.71 -2.16
N LEU A 101 -12.58 -2.07 -2.07
CA LEU A 101 -11.57 -1.59 -3.01
C LEU A 101 -11.80 -2.14 -4.41
N ILE A 102 -12.25 -3.40 -4.51
CA ILE A 102 -12.55 -4.03 -5.80
C ILE A 102 -13.74 -3.35 -6.49
N ARG A 103 -14.80 -3.07 -5.72
CA ARG A 103 -16.04 -2.49 -6.26
C ARG A 103 -15.89 -1.03 -6.66
N SER A 104 -15.12 -0.28 -5.89
CA SER A 104 -15.05 1.18 -6.04
C SER A 104 -13.92 1.65 -6.96
N THR A 105 -12.90 0.82 -7.25
CA THR A 105 -11.80 1.22 -8.14
C THR A 105 -12.07 0.91 -9.60
N PRO A 106 -11.78 1.84 -10.53
CA PRO A 106 -11.85 1.58 -11.96
C PRO A 106 -11.00 0.37 -12.36
N LYS A 107 -11.48 -0.39 -13.35
CA LYS A 107 -10.77 -1.58 -13.85
C LYS A 107 -9.36 -1.23 -14.35
N GLY A 108 -8.39 -2.02 -13.93
CA GLY A 108 -6.97 -1.82 -14.29
C GLY A 108 -6.20 -0.90 -13.35
N SER A 109 -6.87 -0.35 -12.33
CA SER A 109 -6.22 0.44 -11.28
C SER A 109 -5.22 -0.38 -10.49
N VAL A 110 -4.27 0.33 -9.87
CA VAL A 110 -3.27 -0.24 -9.00
C VAL A 110 -3.12 0.60 -7.73
N PHE A 111 -2.74 -0.05 -6.64
CA PHE A 111 -2.28 0.59 -5.42
C PHE A 111 -0.77 0.52 -5.35
N LEU A 112 -0.13 1.57 -4.87
CA LEU A 112 1.32 1.65 -4.76
C LEU A 112 1.71 1.77 -3.29
N ALA A 113 2.77 1.07 -2.90
CA ALA A 113 3.50 1.32 -1.67
C ALA A 113 4.97 1.58 -2.02
N ARG A 114 5.56 2.65 -1.50
CA ARG A 114 7.00 2.88 -1.60
C ARG A 114 7.68 2.11 -0.49
N TYR A 115 8.86 1.54 -0.73
CA TYR A 115 9.55 0.78 0.29
C TYR A 115 11.07 0.96 0.23
N ARG A 116 11.70 0.66 1.37
CA ARG A 116 13.15 0.60 1.54
C ARG A 116 13.51 -0.60 2.38
N ILE A 117 14.60 -1.27 2.04
CA ILE A 117 15.17 -2.37 2.82
C ILE A 117 16.53 -1.91 3.33
N GLU A 118 16.74 -2.01 4.63
CA GLU A 118 17.97 -1.64 5.34
C GLU A 118 18.35 -2.80 6.26
N GLY A 119 19.24 -3.66 5.79
CA GLY A 119 19.60 -4.90 6.49
C GLY A 119 18.37 -5.80 6.72
N ASP A 120 18.07 -6.07 7.99
CA ASP A 120 16.92 -6.88 8.39
C ASP A 120 15.63 -6.08 8.62
N SER A 121 15.61 -4.83 8.19
CA SER A 121 14.43 -3.98 8.30
C SER A 121 13.88 -3.64 6.91
N ALA A 122 12.55 -3.65 6.79
CA ALA A 122 11.86 -3.11 5.63
C ALA A 122 10.86 -2.04 6.11
N LEU A 123 10.91 -0.88 5.48
CA LEU A 123 9.99 0.23 5.73
C LEU A 123 9.11 0.42 4.51
N LEU A 124 7.80 0.52 4.72
CA LEU A 124 6.82 0.76 3.67
C LEU A 124 6.04 2.04 3.98
N TRP A 125 5.84 2.86 2.97
CA TRP A 125 5.04 4.07 3.01
C TRP A 125 3.88 3.96 2.05
N LEU A 126 2.69 4.22 2.56
CA LEU A 126 1.47 4.34 1.75
C LEU A 126 1.31 5.81 1.33
N PRO A 127 0.72 6.06 0.16
CA PRO A 127 0.51 7.42 -0.30
C PRO A 127 -0.55 8.14 0.54
N ASP A 128 -0.30 9.42 0.84
CA ASP A 128 -1.28 10.29 1.48
C ASP A 128 -2.34 10.73 0.47
N PRO A 129 -3.63 10.48 0.74
CA PRO A 129 -4.69 10.75 -0.23
C PRO A 129 -4.90 12.24 -0.49
N GLN A 130 -4.70 13.11 0.51
CA GLN A 130 -4.87 14.54 0.33
C GLN A 130 -3.73 15.11 -0.52
N ILE A 131 -2.49 14.70 -0.23
CA ILE A 131 -1.32 15.15 -1.00
C ILE A 131 -1.38 14.61 -2.43
N ALA A 132 -1.82 13.36 -2.62
CA ALA A 132 -2.00 12.78 -3.94
C ALA A 132 -3.07 13.52 -4.77
N LEU A 133 -4.17 13.91 -4.12
CA LEU A 133 -5.24 14.71 -4.74
C LEU A 133 -4.70 16.08 -5.21
N GLU A 134 -4.01 16.81 -4.32
CA GLU A 134 -3.45 18.12 -4.62
C GLU A 134 -2.33 18.07 -5.66
N ALA A 135 -1.50 17.05 -5.62
CA ALA A 135 -0.42 16.85 -6.57
C ALA A 135 -0.96 16.56 -7.98
N GLY A 136 -2.05 15.79 -8.06
CA GLY A 136 -2.73 15.46 -9.31
C GLY A 136 -3.39 16.66 -9.99
N THR A 137 -3.74 17.74 -9.27
CA THR A 137 -4.34 18.94 -9.87
C THR A 137 -3.34 19.91 -10.47
N LYS A 138 -2.05 19.76 -10.19
CA LYS A 138 -0.98 20.70 -10.59
C LYS A 138 -0.04 20.14 -11.67
N GLY A 139 -0.37 19.01 -12.27
CA GLY A 139 0.54 18.33 -13.19
C GLY A 139 -0.14 17.69 -14.39
N GLU A 140 0.57 16.75 -14.99
CA GLU A 140 0.10 15.98 -16.14
C GLU A 140 -0.88 14.86 -15.74
N ALA A 141 -0.87 14.44 -14.45
CA ALA A 141 -1.84 13.51 -13.87
C ALA A 141 -2.93 14.28 -13.13
N THR A 142 -4.14 13.72 -13.07
CA THR A 142 -5.30 14.36 -12.43
C THR A 142 -5.73 13.57 -11.21
N GLY A 143 -5.79 14.22 -10.04
CA GLY A 143 -6.35 13.64 -8.83
C GLY A 143 -7.85 13.93 -8.75
N ARG A 144 -8.64 12.93 -8.37
CA ARG A 144 -10.07 13.08 -8.05
C ARG A 144 -10.49 12.18 -6.91
N ARG A 145 -11.54 12.53 -6.20
CA ARG A 145 -12.15 11.63 -5.22
C ARG A 145 -13.17 10.71 -5.88
N ILE A 146 -13.22 9.48 -5.40
CA ILE A 146 -14.26 8.51 -5.76
C ILE A 146 -15.04 8.17 -4.49
N GLU A 147 -16.38 8.41 -4.51
CA GLU A 147 -17.32 8.09 -3.45
C GLU A 147 -16.91 8.58 -2.06
N ASP A 148 -16.14 9.67 -1.98
CA ASP A 148 -15.52 10.21 -0.76
C ASP A 148 -14.64 9.20 0.04
N LYS A 149 -14.42 8.00 -0.52
CA LYS A 149 -13.71 6.91 0.12
C LYS A 149 -12.23 6.92 -0.18
N PHE A 150 -11.83 7.23 -1.41
CA PHE A 150 -10.42 7.22 -1.80
C PHE A 150 -10.09 8.23 -2.90
N THR A 151 -8.79 8.51 -3.03
CA THR A 151 -8.25 9.35 -4.09
C THR A 151 -7.83 8.49 -5.27
N TYR A 152 -8.22 8.89 -6.48
CA TYR A 152 -7.84 8.27 -7.72
C TYR A 152 -6.94 9.21 -8.52
N VAL A 153 -5.78 8.71 -8.90
CA VAL A 153 -4.80 9.46 -9.72
C VAL A 153 -4.86 8.92 -11.14
N GLU A 154 -5.39 9.75 -12.03
CA GLU A 154 -5.64 9.47 -13.43
C GLU A 154 -4.48 9.98 -14.29
N GLY A 155 -4.04 9.21 -15.26
CA GLY A 155 -2.98 9.59 -16.18
C GLY A 155 -2.34 8.38 -16.86
N ASP A 156 -1.68 8.63 -17.98
CA ASP A 156 -0.87 7.60 -18.64
C ASP A 156 0.39 7.27 -17.81
N ARG A 157 1.15 6.26 -18.27
CA ARG A 157 2.40 5.86 -17.57
C ARG A 157 3.40 7.00 -17.42
N LYS A 158 3.50 7.86 -18.43
CA LYS A 158 4.45 8.97 -18.43
C LYS A 158 4.04 10.05 -17.41
N ALA A 159 2.75 10.38 -17.37
CA ALA A 159 2.17 11.33 -16.43
C ALA A 159 2.35 10.86 -14.98
N ILE A 160 1.99 9.60 -14.68
CA ILE A 160 2.17 9.03 -13.33
C ILE A 160 3.66 8.94 -12.97
N ALA A 161 4.54 8.54 -13.90
CA ALA A 161 5.98 8.53 -13.66
C ALA A 161 6.54 9.94 -13.36
N SER A 162 6.08 10.95 -14.09
CA SER A 162 6.44 12.36 -13.88
C SER A 162 5.99 12.83 -12.49
N LEU A 163 4.75 12.54 -12.12
CA LEU A 163 4.19 12.85 -10.80
C LEU A 163 5.03 12.24 -9.68
N LEU A 164 5.33 10.94 -9.75
CA LEU A 164 6.11 10.25 -8.73
C LEU A 164 7.55 10.77 -8.62
N ARG A 165 8.21 11.12 -9.73
CA ARG A 165 9.55 11.72 -9.68
C ARG A 165 9.56 13.10 -9.04
N LYS A 166 8.53 13.92 -9.31
CA LYS A 166 8.46 15.31 -8.85
C LYS A 166 7.93 15.43 -7.43
N ARG A 167 7.02 14.56 -7.03
CA ARG A 167 6.22 14.70 -5.81
C ARG A 167 6.17 13.42 -4.95
N GLY A 168 6.88 12.37 -5.34
CA GLY A 168 6.84 11.07 -4.65
C GLY A 168 7.18 11.18 -3.17
N ASP A 169 8.21 11.94 -2.79
CA ASP A 169 8.60 12.14 -1.39
C ASP A 169 7.46 12.77 -0.57
N ALA A 170 6.77 13.75 -1.13
CA ALA A 170 5.63 14.38 -0.46
C ALA A 170 4.42 13.44 -0.41
N ILE A 171 4.08 12.78 -1.54
CA ILE A 171 2.92 11.87 -1.63
C ILE A 171 3.06 10.74 -0.63
N PHE A 172 4.25 10.14 -0.49
CA PHE A 172 4.51 9.03 0.43
C PHE A 172 4.99 9.50 1.81
N ARG A 173 5.02 10.80 2.09
CA ARG A 173 5.43 11.38 3.39
C ARG A 173 6.69 10.72 3.97
N MET A 174 7.74 10.61 3.16
CA MET A 174 8.97 9.88 3.51
C MET A 174 9.67 10.36 4.79
N THR A 175 9.39 11.58 5.23
CA THR A 175 9.97 12.19 6.43
C THR A 175 9.13 11.98 7.69
N GLU A 176 7.90 11.48 7.55
CA GLU A 176 6.97 11.30 8.67
C GLU A 176 6.84 9.80 9.02
N ALA A 177 6.84 9.50 10.31
CA ALA A 177 6.58 8.14 10.80
C ALA A 177 5.11 7.71 10.61
N ARG A 178 4.21 8.68 10.37
CA ARG A 178 2.77 8.46 10.20
C ARG A 178 2.50 7.80 8.85
N GLY A 179 1.87 6.62 8.88
CA GLY A 179 1.60 5.81 7.67
C GLY A 179 2.73 4.87 7.28
N THR A 180 3.79 4.81 8.05
CA THR A 180 4.89 3.86 7.82
C THR A 180 4.57 2.52 8.46
N LEU A 181 4.65 1.47 7.66
CA LEU A 181 4.68 0.09 8.16
C LEU A 181 6.13 -0.36 8.22
N ALA A 182 6.59 -0.70 9.42
CA ALA A 182 7.93 -1.24 9.65
C ALA A 182 7.86 -2.76 9.85
N LEU A 183 8.69 -3.48 9.11
CA LEU A 183 8.83 -4.92 9.18
C LEU A 183 10.25 -5.28 9.58
N ARG A 184 10.41 -6.33 10.37
CA ARG A 184 11.70 -6.93 10.71
C ARG A 184 11.79 -8.32 10.10
N ARG A 185 12.91 -8.62 9.46
CA ARG A 185 13.21 -9.95 8.94
C ARG A 185 13.45 -10.91 10.11
N LEU A 186 12.80 -12.04 10.06
CA LEU A 186 13.06 -13.13 10.99
C LEU A 186 14.23 -13.99 10.49
N PRO A 187 15.04 -14.56 11.41
CA PRO A 187 16.02 -15.56 11.03
C PRO A 187 15.37 -16.69 10.22
N PRO A 188 16.11 -17.33 9.31
CA PRO A 188 15.66 -18.59 8.75
C PRO A 188 15.33 -19.56 9.89
N ASP A 189 14.25 -20.33 9.75
CA ASP A 189 13.98 -21.39 10.72
C ASP A 189 15.18 -22.32 10.69
N THR A 190 15.95 -22.33 11.76
CA THR A 190 16.90 -23.42 12.00
C THR A 190 16.03 -24.64 12.23
N ALA A 191 15.84 -25.43 11.18
CA ALA A 191 15.23 -26.75 11.33
C ALA A 191 15.98 -27.52 12.41
N PRO A 192 15.25 -28.16 13.34
CA PRO A 192 15.88 -29.03 14.33
C PRO A 192 16.60 -30.21 13.69
#